data_c746ed27a3198fa96713172be558f99f
#
_entry.id   c746ed27a3198fa96713172be558f99f
#
_cell.length_a   1.000
_cell.length_b   1.000
_cell.length_c   1.000
_cell.angle_alpha   90.00
_cell.angle_beta   90.00
_cell.angle_gamma   90.00
#
_symmetry.space_group_name_H-M   'P 1'
#
loop_
_entity.id
_entity.type
_entity.pdbx_description
1 polymer ?
#
loop_
_entity_poly.entity_id
_entity_poly.type
_entity_poly.pdbx_seq_one_letter_code
_entity_poly.pdbx_strand_id
1 'polypeptide(L)'
;MPLLKATDPLPERPVVIGLYGEPGSCKTTLGNTADTVIVLDFDRGVSRSFYRQDTVIINSWQDVINEEQAGTFKKYKTVVIDTAKAALDDFLMSYVVSKDFKLKTNKLKAYGEIGDEFKLFLNNRRTEGLDVIIIAHAKKDEDTKKSIPDVTGQSYQLILRVADQVGYISYVNNQRNIQWSPTDLTVGKNTANLPAMQIPDKSDPDFKHFMADVITNVKQSIVSIGESQEEAMRKSEALQLQVKEVKEVDDLNMVIPALQELPKGMKEAIIKLVGEKAKENGWIWNKAEQTFENPVPPKVEKEKTKNSGKLEFN
;
A
#
# COMPACT_ATOMS: atom_id res chain seq x y z
N MET A 1 3.85 -6.25 22.40
CA MET A 1 4.08 -5.12 21.47
C MET A 1 3.58 -3.85 22.14
N PRO A 2 4.32 -2.75 22.11
CA PRO A 2 3.79 -1.48 22.60
C PRO A 2 2.58 -1.05 21.75
N LEU A 3 1.63 -0.36 22.38
CA LEU A 3 0.52 0.26 21.68
C LEU A 3 1.07 1.40 20.81
N LEU A 4 0.85 1.32 19.50
CA LEU A 4 1.13 2.42 18.58
C LEU A 4 -0.09 3.35 18.58
N LYS A 5 0.07 4.57 19.04
CA LYS A 5 -0.99 5.59 19.03
C LYS A 5 -1.15 6.12 17.59
N ALA A 6 -2.31 6.68 17.28
CA ALA A 6 -2.56 7.28 15.96
C ALA A 6 -1.63 8.48 15.65
N THR A 7 -1.03 9.06 16.68
CA THR A 7 -0.08 10.19 16.58
C THR A 7 1.38 9.77 16.63
N ASP A 8 1.67 8.48 16.75
CA ASP A 8 3.06 8.00 16.76
C ASP A 8 3.54 7.80 15.33
N PRO A 9 4.78 8.19 14.97
CA PRO A 9 5.32 7.92 13.66
C PRO A 9 5.34 6.41 13.39
N LEU A 10 5.01 6.02 12.16
CA LEU A 10 5.05 4.61 11.78
C LEU A 10 6.50 4.11 11.80
N PRO A 11 6.80 3.04 12.55
CA PRO A 11 8.15 2.49 12.56
C PRO A 11 8.48 1.88 11.20
N GLU A 12 9.74 1.98 10.80
CA GLU A 12 10.24 1.20 9.67
C GLU A 12 10.03 -0.29 9.96
N ARG A 13 9.52 -1.01 8.98
CA ARG A 13 9.22 -2.43 9.09
C ARG A 13 9.72 -3.21 7.88
N PRO A 14 10.00 -4.50 8.05
CA PRO A 14 10.29 -5.37 6.91
C PRO A 14 9.14 -5.40 5.90
N VAL A 15 9.51 -5.52 4.62
CA VAL A 15 8.57 -5.54 3.51
C VAL A 15 8.62 -6.85 2.75
N VAL A 16 7.51 -7.20 2.10
CA VAL A 16 7.40 -8.33 1.20
C VAL A 16 7.17 -7.81 -0.22
N ILE A 17 8.05 -8.19 -1.14
CA ILE A 17 7.99 -7.77 -2.54
C ILE A 17 7.78 -8.99 -3.43
N GLY A 18 6.73 -8.99 -4.24
CA GLY A 18 6.50 -9.97 -5.29
C GLY A 18 7.11 -9.52 -6.62
N LEU A 19 7.88 -10.37 -7.27
CA LEU A 19 8.42 -10.16 -8.61
C LEU A 19 7.94 -11.27 -9.53
N TYR A 20 7.29 -10.93 -10.63
CA TYR A 20 6.88 -11.96 -11.59
C TYR A 20 7.09 -11.50 -13.03
N GLY A 21 7.22 -12.45 -13.95
CA GLY A 21 7.48 -12.19 -15.37
C GLY A 21 7.84 -13.47 -16.13
N GLU A 22 7.97 -13.35 -17.42
CA GLU A 22 8.30 -14.49 -18.29
C GLU A 22 9.63 -15.15 -17.91
N PRO A 23 9.87 -16.43 -18.24
CA PRO A 23 11.17 -17.06 -18.12
C PRO A 23 12.27 -16.22 -18.80
N GLY A 24 13.44 -16.12 -18.19
CA GLY A 24 14.54 -15.32 -18.72
C GLY A 24 14.43 -13.80 -18.48
N SER A 25 13.39 -13.30 -17.84
CA SER A 25 13.24 -11.87 -17.49
C SER A 25 14.17 -11.37 -16.37
N CYS A 26 15.11 -12.19 -15.89
CA CYS A 26 16.16 -11.82 -14.93
C CYS A 26 15.71 -11.72 -13.46
N LYS A 27 14.57 -12.30 -13.08
CA LYS A 27 13.98 -12.21 -11.72
C LYS A 27 14.92 -12.64 -10.61
N THR A 28 15.51 -13.85 -10.71
CA THR A 28 16.46 -14.39 -9.72
C THR A 28 17.68 -13.48 -9.57
N THR A 29 18.28 -13.08 -10.69
CA THR A 29 19.42 -12.16 -10.67
C THR A 29 19.05 -10.82 -10.02
N LEU A 30 17.84 -10.32 -10.29
CA LEU A 30 17.35 -9.08 -9.71
C LEU A 30 17.11 -9.22 -8.20
N GLY A 31 16.48 -10.32 -7.75
CA GLY A 31 16.30 -10.61 -6.33
C GLY A 31 17.64 -10.66 -5.58
N ASN A 32 18.70 -11.16 -6.22
CA ASN A 32 20.04 -11.22 -5.65
C ASN A 32 20.73 -9.86 -5.46
N THR A 33 20.16 -8.76 -5.96
CA THR A 33 20.68 -7.40 -5.79
C THR A 33 20.13 -6.70 -4.53
N ALA A 34 19.34 -7.38 -3.73
CA ALA A 34 18.93 -6.88 -2.42
C ALA A 34 20.10 -6.96 -1.41
N ASP A 35 19.89 -6.37 -0.23
CA ASP A 35 20.93 -6.33 0.79
C ASP A 35 21.01 -7.67 1.55
N THR A 36 22.22 -8.20 1.68
CA THR A 36 22.58 -9.38 2.48
C THR A 36 21.58 -10.53 2.32
N VAL A 37 21.58 -11.11 1.11
CA VAL A 37 20.56 -12.06 0.65
C VAL A 37 20.87 -13.49 1.03
N ILE A 38 19.85 -14.26 1.43
CA ILE A 38 19.79 -15.72 1.37
C ILE A 38 18.68 -16.15 0.41
N VAL A 39 18.99 -17.07 -0.50
CA VAL A 39 18.06 -17.62 -1.47
C VAL A 39 17.56 -18.99 -1.01
N LEU A 40 16.25 -19.18 -0.96
CA LEU A 40 15.61 -20.48 -0.84
C LEU A 40 15.30 -20.97 -2.27
N ASP A 41 16.16 -21.86 -2.78
CA ASP A 41 16.09 -22.36 -4.16
C ASP A 41 15.23 -23.63 -4.22
N PHE A 42 13.97 -23.46 -4.62
CA PHE A 42 12.99 -24.54 -4.74
C PHE A 42 13.00 -25.22 -6.11
N ASP A 43 13.45 -24.54 -7.17
CA ASP A 43 13.44 -25.07 -8.55
C ASP A 43 14.85 -25.36 -9.10
N ARG A 44 15.86 -25.27 -8.25
CA ARG A 44 17.27 -25.50 -8.58
C ARG A 44 17.78 -24.55 -9.67
N GLY A 45 17.23 -23.33 -9.69
CA GLY A 45 17.56 -22.30 -10.66
C GLY A 45 18.81 -21.49 -10.39
N VAL A 46 19.35 -21.54 -9.17
CA VAL A 46 20.44 -20.67 -8.69
C VAL A 46 21.70 -20.71 -9.55
N SER A 47 22.02 -21.84 -10.17
CA SER A 47 23.20 -21.98 -11.04
C SER A 47 23.16 -21.10 -12.29
N ARG A 48 21.97 -20.63 -12.70
CA ARG A 48 21.72 -19.83 -13.89
C ARG A 48 21.70 -18.32 -13.63
N SER A 49 21.78 -17.91 -12.36
CA SER A 49 21.70 -16.51 -11.97
C SER A 49 23.05 -15.82 -11.91
N PHE A 50 23.09 -14.52 -12.23
CA PHE A 50 24.22 -13.64 -11.93
C PHE A 50 24.16 -13.17 -10.47
N TYR A 51 25.28 -12.68 -9.93
CA TYR A 51 25.39 -12.20 -8.55
C TYR A 51 24.89 -13.23 -7.52
N ARG A 52 25.39 -14.46 -7.64
CA ARG A 52 25.05 -15.55 -6.72
C ARG A 52 25.20 -15.11 -5.27
N GLN A 53 24.21 -15.45 -4.47
CA GLN A 53 24.14 -15.21 -3.04
C GLN A 53 24.18 -16.55 -2.29
N ASP A 54 24.29 -16.50 -0.97
CA ASP A 54 24.15 -17.69 -0.15
C ASP A 54 22.79 -18.34 -0.42
N THR A 55 22.80 -19.66 -0.63
CA THR A 55 21.64 -20.38 -1.13
C THR A 55 21.43 -21.66 -0.35
N VAL A 56 20.19 -21.88 0.09
CA VAL A 56 19.72 -23.17 0.59
C VAL A 56 18.98 -23.88 -0.55
N ILE A 57 19.50 -25.03 -0.98
CA ILE A 57 18.82 -25.89 -1.95
C ILE A 57 17.74 -26.67 -1.19
N ILE A 58 16.48 -26.40 -1.50
CA ILE A 58 15.33 -27.00 -0.83
C ILE A 58 14.95 -28.31 -1.51
N ASN A 59 14.81 -29.37 -0.72
CA ASN A 59 14.31 -30.68 -1.17
C ASN A 59 12.94 -31.00 -0.55
N SER A 60 12.58 -30.32 0.55
CA SER A 60 11.30 -30.44 1.22
C SER A 60 11.00 -29.15 2.01
N TRP A 61 9.73 -28.89 2.33
CA TRP A 61 9.41 -27.78 3.23
C TRP A 61 10.02 -27.95 4.64
N GLN A 62 10.31 -29.21 5.04
CA GLN A 62 11.01 -29.49 6.29
C GLN A 62 12.41 -28.87 6.32
N ASP A 63 13.09 -28.72 5.18
CA ASP A 63 14.40 -28.06 5.11
C ASP A 63 14.29 -26.59 5.50
N VAL A 64 13.23 -25.91 5.05
CA VAL A 64 12.94 -24.52 5.46
C VAL A 64 12.77 -24.42 6.98
N ILE A 65 12.01 -25.34 7.56
CA ILE A 65 11.78 -25.40 9.02
C ILE A 65 13.10 -25.68 9.76
N ASN A 66 13.92 -26.57 9.25
CA ASN A 66 15.23 -26.89 9.84
C ASN A 66 16.17 -25.68 9.84
N GLU A 67 16.22 -24.92 8.74
CA GLU A 67 17.01 -23.69 8.64
C GLU A 67 16.48 -22.59 9.57
N GLU A 68 15.17 -22.49 9.73
CA GLU A 68 14.54 -21.59 10.69
C GLU A 68 14.94 -21.94 12.13
N GLN A 69 14.86 -23.22 12.50
CA GLN A 69 15.25 -23.71 13.83
C GLN A 69 16.76 -23.55 14.09
N ALA A 70 17.58 -23.71 13.08
CA ALA A 70 19.02 -23.47 13.14
C ALA A 70 19.38 -21.98 13.28
N GLY A 71 18.41 -21.08 13.07
CA GLY A 71 18.63 -19.62 13.10
C GLY A 71 19.46 -19.11 11.92
N THR A 72 19.49 -19.85 10.82
CA THR A 72 20.27 -19.51 9.62
C THR A 72 19.93 -18.13 9.10
N PHE A 73 18.64 -17.74 9.11
CA PHE A 73 18.17 -16.47 8.57
C PHE A 73 18.68 -15.24 9.32
N LYS A 74 19.05 -15.35 10.59
CA LYS A 74 19.51 -14.23 11.44
C LYS A 74 20.73 -13.47 10.93
N LYS A 75 21.48 -14.05 9.98
CA LYS A 75 22.69 -13.45 9.40
C LYS A 75 22.39 -12.56 8.19
N TYR A 76 21.15 -12.57 7.71
CA TYR A 76 20.75 -11.93 6.47
C TYR A 76 19.77 -10.79 6.74
N LYS A 77 19.54 -9.96 5.73
CA LYS A 77 18.51 -8.91 5.74
C LYS A 77 17.36 -9.23 4.81
N THR A 78 17.62 -10.04 3.77
CA THR A 78 16.61 -10.39 2.77
C THR A 78 16.57 -11.89 2.52
N VAL A 79 15.37 -12.45 2.50
CA VAL A 79 15.11 -13.84 2.07
C VAL A 79 14.45 -13.80 0.69
N VAL A 80 15.04 -14.52 -0.27
CA VAL A 80 14.47 -14.68 -1.62
C VAL A 80 13.86 -16.07 -1.75
N ILE A 81 12.60 -16.16 -2.15
CA ILE A 81 11.87 -17.41 -2.44
C ILE A 81 11.86 -17.61 -3.95
N ASP A 82 12.59 -18.59 -4.46
CA ASP A 82 12.73 -18.85 -5.91
C ASP A 82 12.43 -20.33 -6.23
N THR A 83 11.27 -20.68 -6.76
CA THR A 83 10.13 -19.84 -7.13
C THR A 83 8.91 -20.12 -6.25
N ALA A 84 7.96 -19.18 -6.23
CA ALA A 84 6.72 -19.32 -5.47
C ALA A 84 5.90 -20.55 -5.87
N LYS A 85 5.90 -20.92 -7.16
CA LYS A 85 5.17 -22.10 -7.64
C LYS A 85 5.72 -23.37 -7.02
N ALA A 86 7.02 -23.61 -7.12
CA ALA A 86 7.64 -24.77 -6.51
C ALA A 86 7.44 -24.76 -4.98
N ALA A 87 7.64 -23.62 -4.33
CA ALA A 87 7.46 -23.50 -2.89
C ALA A 87 6.05 -23.86 -2.43
N LEU A 88 5.00 -23.30 -3.07
CA LEU A 88 3.61 -23.45 -2.64
C LEU A 88 2.96 -24.72 -3.19
N ASP A 89 3.08 -24.95 -4.51
CA ASP A 89 2.30 -26.00 -5.19
C ASP A 89 2.94 -27.39 -5.06
N ASP A 90 4.26 -27.46 -4.90
CA ASP A 90 4.99 -28.73 -4.80
C ASP A 90 5.39 -29.02 -3.35
N PHE A 91 6.25 -28.20 -2.76
CA PHE A 91 6.87 -28.52 -1.46
C PHE A 91 5.92 -28.31 -0.28
N LEU A 92 5.24 -27.16 -0.22
CA LEU A 92 4.33 -26.88 0.88
C LEU A 92 3.07 -27.73 0.78
N MET A 93 2.55 -27.97 -0.43
CA MET A 93 1.44 -28.91 -0.65
C MET A 93 1.80 -30.32 -0.16
N SER A 94 2.98 -30.83 -0.52
CA SER A 94 3.44 -32.13 -0.06
C SER A 94 3.56 -32.19 1.46
N TYR A 95 4.04 -31.14 2.09
CA TYR A 95 4.21 -31.04 3.52
C TYR A 95 2.85 -31.07 4.27
N VAL A 96 1.88 -30.23 3.87
CA VAL A 96 0.57 -30.20 4.54
C VAL A 96 -0.21 -31.50 4.35
N VAL A 97 -0.12 -32.13 3.16
CA VAL A 97 -0.73 -33.45 2.90
C VAL A 97 -0.07 -34.54 3.70
N SER A 98 1.23 -34.47 3.98
CA SER A 98 1.92 -35.44 4.84
C SER A 98 1.48 -35.38 6.31
N LYS A 99 1.10 -34.19 6.77
CA LYS A 99 0.57 -33.97 8.14
C LYS A 99 -0.87 -34.48 8.33
N ASP A 100 -1.72 -34.28 7.31
CA ASP A 100 -3.10 -34.78 7.30
C ASP A 100 -3.45 -35.41 5.96
N PHE A 101 -3.44 -36.73 5.89
CA PHE A 101 -3.71 -37.47 4.66
C PHE A 101 -5.09 -37.21 4.06
N LYS A 102 -6.07 -36.75 4.85
CA LYS A 102 -7.39 -36.36 4.37
C LYS A 102 -7.33 -35.17 3.42
N LEU A 103 -6.27 -34.36 3.49
CA LEU A 103 -6.06 -33.23 2.59
C LEU A 103 -5.78 -33.67 1.15
N LYS A 104 -5.31 -34.92 0.93
CA LYS A 104 -5.06 -35.45 -0.41
C LYS A 104 -6.32 -35.46 -1.28
N THR A 105 -7.46 -35.73 -0.68
CA THR A 105 -8.78 -35.76 -1.36
C THR A 105 -9.53 -34.44 -1.27
N ASN A 106 -9.17 -33.54 -0.34
CA ASN A 106 -9.79 -32.24 -0.15
C ASN A 106 -8.83 -31.10 -0.52
N LYS A 107 -8.64 -30.88 -1.81
CA LYS A 107 -7.72 -29.84 -2.33
C LYS A 107 -8.04 -28.45 -1.83
N LEU A 108 -9.33 -28.08 -1.68
CA LEU A 108 -9.71 -26.76 -1.21
C LEU A 108 -9.20 -26.51 0.21
N LYS A 109 -9.37 -27.48 1.10
CA LYS A 109 -8.84 -27.40 2.48
C LYS A 109 -7.30 -27.37 2.47
N ALA A 110 -6.66 -28.20 1.62
CA ALA A 110 -5.20 -28.19 1.49
C ALA A 110 -4.65 -26.82 1.09
N TYR A 111 -5.26 -26.11 0.15
CA TYR A 111 -4.86 -24.75 -0.22
C TYR A 111 -5.09 -23.73 0.90
N GLY A 112 -6.08 -23.94 1.76
CA GLY A 112 -6.25 -23.14 2.99
C GLY A 112 -5.05 -23.29 3.93
N GLU A 113 -4.68 -24.54 4.24
CA GLU A 113 -3.53 -24.86 5.10
C GLU A 113 -2.20 -24.35 4.52
N ILE A 114 -1.98 -24.49 3.20
CA ILE A 114 -0.83 -23.87 2.52
C ILE A 114 -0.79 -22.37 2.75
N GLY A 115 -1.93 -21.70 2.58
CA GLY A 115 -2.02 -20.26 2.78
C GLY A 115 -1.65 -19.84 4.20
N ASP A 116 -2.04 -20.61 5.20
CA ASP A 116 -1.79 -20.29 6.60
C ASP A 116 -0.34 -20.60 7.00
N GLU A 117 0.22 -21.72 6.58
CA GLU A 117 1.65 -22.05 6.79
C GLU A 117 2.57 -21.01 6.10
N PHE A 118 2.23 -20.60 4.87
CA PHE A 118 3.02 -19.60 4.16
C PHE A 118 2.95 -18.22 4.82
N LYS A 119 1.77 -17.80 5.28
CA LYS A 119 1.63 -16.56 6.07
C LYS A 119 2.43 -16.63 7.37
N LEU A 120 2.42 -17.77 8.05
CA LEU A 120 3.21 -17.98 9.27
C LEU A 120 4.70 -17.79 8.98
N PHE A 121 5.21 -18.42 7.92
CA PHE A 121 6.59 -18.25 7.50
C PHE A 121 6.94 -16.78 7.25
N LEU A 122 6.11 -16.05 6.49
CA LEU A 122 6.33 -14.63 6.19
C LEU A 122 6.27 -13.74 7.45
N ASN A 123 5.35 -14.03 8.37
CA ASN A 123 5.25 -13.29 9.62
C ASN A 123 6.46 -13.53 10.54
N ASN A 124 7.00 -14.74 10.56
CA ASN A 124 8.24 -15.04 11.28
C ASN A 124 9.41 -14.21 10.72
N ARG A 125 9.54 -14.14 9.38
CA ARG A 125 10.57 -13.30 8.73
C ARG A 125 10.42 -11.84 9.10
N ARG A 126 9.21 -11.29 9.05
CA ARG A 126 8.92 -9.92 9.48
C ARG A 126 9.27 -9.69 10.96
N THR A 127 8.95 -10.64 11.83
CA THR A 127 9.27 -10.54 13.27
C THR A 127 10.78 -10.56 13.51
N GLU A 128 11.54 -11.27 12.68
CA GLU A 128 13.00 -11.31 12.71
C GLU A 128 13.67 -10.09 12.05
N GLY A 129 12.88 -9.18 11.48
CA GLY A 129 13.39 -7.98 10.82
C GLY A 129 13.84 -8.20 9.36
N LEU A 130 13.41 -9.29 8.72
CA LEU A 130 13.83 -9.69 7.38
C LEU A 130 12.85 -9.27 6.31
N ASP A 131 13.35 -8.63 5.26
CA ASP A 131 12.61 -8.42 4.03
C ASP A 131 12.46 -9.74 3.26
N VAL A 132 11.38 -9.86 2.47
CA VAL A 132 11.16 -11.07 1.65
C VAL A 132 10.91 -10.68 0.21
N ILE A 133 11.60 -11.34 -0.72
CA ILE A 133 11.32 -11.26 -2.15
C ILE A 133 10.74 -12.60 -2.61
N ILE A 134 9.53 -12.56 -3.21
CA ILE A 134 8.84 -13.73 -3.74
C ILE A 134 8.94 -13.68 -5.26
N ILE A 135 9.61 -14.66 -5.87
CA ILE A 135 9.80 -14.75 -7.32
C ILE A 135 8.78 -15.73 -7.91
N ALA A 136 8.08 -15.34 -8.97
CA ALA A 136 7.18 -16.20 -9.72
C ALA A 136 7.38 -16.06 -11.24
N HIS A 137 7.08 -17.11 -12.01
CA HIS A 137 6.87 -16.98 -13.45
C HIS A 137 5.55 -16.25 -13.72
N ALA A 138 5.40 -15.72 -14.94
CA ALA A 138 4.12 -15.20 -15.41
C ALA A 138 3.34 -16.29 -16.11
N LYS A 139 2.01 -16.27 -15.96
CA LYS A 139 1.06 -16.97 -16.82
C LYS A 139 -0.09 -16.07 -17.19
N LYS A 140 -0.82 -16.42 -18.26
CA LYS A 140 -2.07 -15.73 -18.61
C LYS A 140 -3.22 -16.31 -17.79
N ASP A 141 -3.98 -15.45 -17.20
CA ASP A 141 -5.26 -15.79 -16.58
C ASP A 141 -6.29 -16.08 -17.68
N GLU A 142 -7.03 -17.17 -17.56
CA GLU A 142 -7.96 -17.62 -18.61
C GLU A 142 -9.16 -16.69 -18.76
N ASP A 143 -9.64 -16.10 -17.66
CA ASP A 143 -10.82 -15.26 -17.65
C ASP A 143 -10.50 -13.80 -18.04
N THR A 144 -9.53 -13.21 -17.34
CA THR A 144 -9.21 -11.78 -17.50
C THR A 144 -8.18 -11.50 -18.60
N LYS A 145 -7.50 -12.53 -19.11
CA LYS A 145 -6.37 -12.45 -20.07
C LYS A 145 -5.16 -11.66 -19.55
N LYS A 146 -5.17 -11.28 -18.28
CA LYS A 146 -4.04 -10.59 -17.64
C LYS A 146 -2.89 -11.54 -17.37
N SER A 147 -1.67 -11.02 -17.40
CA SER A 147 -0.53 -11.73 -16.85
C SER A 147 -0.60 -11.69 -15.31
N ILE A 148 -0.53 -12.86 -14.70
CA ILE A 148 -0.58 -13.08 -13.27
C ILE A 148 0.62 -13.93 -12.82
N PRO A 149 1.03 -13.91 -11.54
CA PRO A 149 1.99 -14.88 -11.02
C PRO A 149 1.53 -16.31 -11.23
N ASP A 150 2.41 -17.17 -11.78
CA ASP A 150 2.10 -18.58 -12.02
C ASP A 150 2.21 -19.38 -10.73
N VAL A 151 1.10 -19.47 -10.04
CA VAL A 151 0.83 -20.36 -8.91
C VAL A 151 -0.57 -20.94 -9.07
N THR A 152 -0.83 -22.12 -8.50
CA THR A 152 -2.09 -22.84 -8.72
C THR A 152 -3.26 -22.18 -8.00
N GLY A 153 -4.42 -22.21 -8.64
CA GLY A 153 -5.68 -21.73 -8.09
C GLY A 153 -5.64 -20.27 -7.68
N GLN A 154 -6.18 -19.96 -6.52
CA GLN A 154 -6.20 -18.59 -5.97
C GLN A 154 -4.92 -18.20 -5.23
N SER A 155 -3.85 -19.00 -5.27
CA SER A 155 -2.61 -18.74 -4.54
C SER A 155 -1.87 -17.48 -5.03
N TYR A 156 -2.07 -17.03 -6.27
CA TYR A 156 -1.54 -15.74 -6.71
C TYR A 156 -2.18 -14.56 -5.94
N GLN A 157 -3.45 -14.68 -5.60
CA GLN A 157 -4.14 -13.68 -4.76
C GLN A 157 -3.55 -13.65 -3.34
N LEU A 158 -3.05 -14.79 -2.84
CA LEU A 158 -2.29 -14.84 -1.59
C LEU A 158 -1.04 -13.96 -1.69
N ILE A 159 -0.26 -14.10 -2.77
CA ILE A 159 0.93 -13.26 -2.99
C ILE A 159 0.54 -11.77 -3.02
N LEU A 160 -0.50 -11.39 -3.77
CA LEU A 160 -0.98 -10.00 -3.83
C LEU A 160 -1.43 -9.48 -2.46
N ARG A 161 -2.01 -10.33 -1.61
CA ARG A 161 -2.45 -9.93 -0.26
C ARG A 161 -1.30 -9.74 0.71
N VAL A 162 -0.34 -10.67 0.73
CA VAL A 162 0.76 -10.66 1.71
C VAL A 162 1.87 -9.69 1.35
N ALA A 163 2.10 -9.44 0.05
CA ALA A 163 3.13 -8.53 -0.41
C ALA A 163 2.73 -7.06 -0.18
N ASP A 164 3.71 -6.23 0.12
CA ASP A 164 3.56 -4.77 0.17
C ASP A 164 3.63 -4.18 -1.25
N GLN A 165 4.45 -4.78 -2.11
CA GLN A 165 4.65 -4.36 -3.49
C GLN A 165 4.65 -5.57 -4.41
N VAL A 166 4.03 -5.50 -5.61
CA VAL A 166 4.09 -6.59 -6.61
C VAL A 166 4.36 -6.00 -7.98
N GLY A 167 5.47 -6.39 -8.59
CA GLY A 167 5.92 -5.88 -9.89
C GLY A 167 5.95 -6.95 -10.98
N TYR A 168 5.46 -6.58 -12.15
CA TYR A 168 5.59 -7.34 -13.39
C TYR A 168 6.84 -6.90 -14.14
N ILE A 169 7.71 -7.86 -14.45
CA ILE A 169 8.92 -7.61 -15.23
C ILE A 169 8.66 -8.01 -16.68
N SER A 170 8.74 -7.00 -17.56
CA SER A 170 8.64 -7.15 -19.01
C SER A 170 9.99 -6.92 -19.69
N TYR A 171 10.14 -7.49 -20.88
CA TYR A 171 11.28 -7.25 -21.76
C TYR A 171 10.77 -6.74 -23.10
N VAL A 172 10.93 -5.46 -23.34
CA VAL A 172 10.41 -4.77 -24.53
C VAL A 172 11.52 -3.88 -25.09
N ASN A 173 11.71 -3.91 -26.41
CA ASN A 173 12.72 -3.09 -27.12
C ASN A 173 14.14 -3.25 -26.54
N ASN A 174 14.55 -4.47 -26.25
CA ASN A 174 15.84 -4.79 -25.63
C ASN A 174 16.04 -4.21 -24.22
N GLN A 175 14.98 -3.74 -23.56
CA GLN A 175 15.03 -3.20 -22.23
C GLN A 175 14.13 -3.98 -21.26
N ARG A 176 14.59 -4.17 -20.05
CA ARG A 176 13.80 -4.73 -18.96
C ARG A 176 13.15 -3.60 -18.20
N ASN A 177 11.86 -3.73 -17.96
CA ASN A 177 11.10 -2.75 -17.19
C ASN A 177 10.32 -3.48 -16.10
N ILE A 178 10.16 -2.85 -14.95
CA ILE A 178 9.28 -3.30 -13.88
C ILE A 178 8.10 -2.35 -13.73
N GLN A 179 6.89 -2.92 -13.78
CA GLN A 179 5.62 -2.22 -13.61
C GLN A 179 4.99 -2.65 -12.29
N TRP A 180 4.78 -1.70 -11.37
CA TRP A 180 4.22 -1.96 -10.06
C TRP A 180 2.69 -1.80 -10.01
N SER A 181 2.18 -0.75 -10.66
CA SER A 181 0.73 -0.51 -10.72
C SER A 181 0.05 -1.51 -11.65
N PRO A 182 -1.16 -1.98 -11.32
CA PRO A 182 -1.93 -2.83 -12.21
C PRO A 182 -2.25 -2.10 -13.51
N THR A 183 -2.34 -2.88 -14.61
CA THR A 183 -2.75 -2.39 -15.93
C THR A 183 -3.88 -3.25 -16.48
N ASP A 184 -4.34 -2.96 -17.70
CA ASP A 184 -5.30 -3.83 -18.38
C ASP A 184 -4.72 -5.20 -18.73
N LEU A 185 -3.39 -5.32 -18.81
CA LEU A 185 -2.68 -6.53 -19.21
C LEU A 185 -1.98 -7.27 -18.06
N THR A 186 -1.80 -6.64 -16.91
CA THR A 186 -0.99 -7.18 -15.80
C THR A 186 -1.64 -6.90 -14.45
N VAL A 187 -1.47 -7.79 -13.49
CA VAL A 187 -1.76 -7.50 -12.09
C VAL A 187 -0.56 -6.83 -11.43
N GLY A 188 -0.80 -6.09 -10.36
CA GLY A 188 0.25 -5.43 -9.59
C GLY A 188 -0.25 -4.94 -8.25
N LYS A 189 0.67 -4.52 -7.40
CA LYS A 189 0.37 -3.82 -6.15
C LYS A 189 1.44 -2.76 -5.92
N ASN A 190 1.01 -1.54 -5.73
CA ASN A 190 1.90 -0.39 -5.63
C ASN A 190 1.56 0.47 -4.41
N THR A 191 1.83 -0.05 -3.23
CA THR A 191 1.55 0.65 -1.96
C THR A 191 2.45 1.88 -1.78
N ALA A 192 3.67 1.82 -2.30
CA ALA A 192 4.66 2.89 -2.19
C ALA A 192 4.59 3.95 -3.31
N ASN A 193 3.61 3.85 -4.23
CA ASN A 193 3.46 4.74 -5.38
C ASN A 193 4.74 4.87 -6.25
N LEU A 194 5.51 3.79 -6.37
CA LEU A 194 6.70 3.79 -7.22
C LEU A 194 6.30 3.93 -8.70
N PRO A 195 7.03 4.72 -9.49
CA PRO A 195 6.84 4.76 -10.95
C PRO A 195 7.21 3.42 -11.58
N ALA A 196 6.79 3.20 -12.82
CA ALA A 196 7.40 2.18 -13.65
C ALA A 196 8.88 2.50 -13.84
N MET A 197 9.76 1.50 -13.72
CA MET A 197 11.20 1.71 -13.71
C MET A 197 11.86 0.83 -14.78
N GLN A 198 12.83 1.40 -15.47
CA GLN A 198 13.74 0.62 -16.28
C GLN A 198 14.74 -0.08 -15.37
N ILE A 199 14.91 -1.38 -15.55
CA ILE A 199 15.95 -2.16 -14.87
C ILE A 199 17.26 -1.95 -15.63
N PRO A 200 18.32 -1.47 -14.99
CA PRO A 200 19.63 -1.29 -15.62
C PRO A 200 20.17 -2.58 -16.23
N ASP A 201 21.12 -2.49 -17.15
CA ASP A 201 21.82 -3.69 -17.64
C ASP A 201 22.66 -4.30 -16.52
N LYS A 202 22.89 -5.62 -16.59
CA LYS A 202 23.68 -6.36 -15.58
C LYS A 202 25.12 -5.86 -15.46
N SER A 203 25.65 -5.23 -16.49
CA SER A 203 26.99 -4.62 -16.50
C SER A 203 27.02 -3.22 -15.87
N ASP A 204 25.85 -2.61 -15.66
CA ASP A 204 25.73 -1.29 -15.04
C ASP A 204 26.03 -1.40 -13.53
N PRO A 205 26.83 -0.51 -12.96
CA PRO A 205 27.08 -0.44 -11.52
C PRO A 205 25.77 -0.33 -10.71
N ASP A 206 24.78 0.39 -11.19
CA ASP A 206 23.50 0.61 -10.50
C ASP A 206 22.65 -0.68 -10.40
N PHE A 207 22.90 -1.66 -11.29
CA PHE A 207 22.20 -2.94 -11.20
C PHE A 207 22.48 -3.67 -9.88
N LYS A 208 23.70 -3.55 -9.31
CA LYS A 208 24.15 -4.33 -8.14
C LYS A 208 23.32 -4.07 -6.88
N HIS A 209 22.70 -2.91 -6.80
CA HIS A 209 21.93 -2.45 -5.62
C HIS A 209 20.47 -2.20 -5.92
N PHE A 210 20.02 -2.54 -7.12
CA PHE A 210 18.69 -2.18 -7.60
C PHE A 210 17.57 -2.59 -6.64
N MET A 211 17.53 -3.84 -6.16
CA MET A 211 16.48 -4.27 -5.23
C MET A 211 16.70 -3.75 -3.81
N ALA A 212 17.93 -3.50 -3.39
CA ALA A 212 18.19 -2.84 -2.11
C ALA A 212 17.60 -1.42 -2.11
N ASP A 213 17.78 -0.68 -3.21
CA ASP A 213 17.21 0.66 -3.39
C ASP A 213 15.68 0.62 -3.48
N VAL A 214 15.11 -0.34 -4.20
CA VAL A 214 13.66 -0.55 -4.26
C VAL A 214 13.09 -0.80 -2.86
N ILE A 215 13.68 -1.72 -2.09
CA ILE A 215 13.25 -2.02 -0.71
C ILE A 215 13.31 -0.77 0.17
N THR A 216 14.41 -0.02 0.10
CA THR A 216 14.59 1.23 0.85
C THR A 216 13.51 2.25 0.48
N ASN A 217 13.27 2.45 -0.81
CA ASN A 217 12.24 3.38 -1.28
C ASN A 217 10.83 2.96 -0.83
N VAL A 218 10.52 1.67 -0.84
CA VAL A 218 9.23 1.16 -0.33
C VAL A 218 9.08 1.43 1.17
N LYS A 219 10.11 1.18 1.96
CA LYS A 219 10.09 1.46 3.41
C LYS A 219 9.93 2.94 3.70
N GLN A 220 10.69 3.80 3.03
CA GLN A 220 10.59 5.26 3.18
C GLN A 220 9.21 5.78 2.79
N SER A 221 8.64 5.28 1.68
CA SER A 221 7.28 5.67 1.28
C SER A 221 6.22 5.27 2.30
N ILE A 222 6.34 4.10 2.93
CA ILE A 222 5.42 3.67 3.98
C ILE A 222 5.49 4.62 5.19
N VAL A 223 6.70 5.00 5.61
CA VAL A 223 6.90 5.95 6.71
C VAL A 223 6.35 7.34 6.34
N SER A 224 6.69 7.86 5.18
CA SER A 224 6.24 9.19 4.73
C SER A 224 4.73 9.29 4.53
N ILE A 225 4.06 8.22 4.09
CA ILE A 225 2.60 8.16 4.04
C ILE A 225 2.02 8.28 5.46
N GLY A 226 2.63 7.60 6.43
CA GLY A 226 2.23 7.70 7.83
C GLY A 226 2.38 9.13 8.39
N GLU A 227 3.52 9.76 8.16
CA GLU A 227 3.78 11.15 8.58
C GLU A 227 2.82 12.14 7.93
N SER A 228 2.56 11.99 6.63
CA SER A 228 1.58 12.83 5.92
C SER A 228 0.16 12.66 6.44
N GLN A 229 -0.24 11.44 6.80
CA GLN A 229 -1.54 11.17 7.41
C GLN A 229 -1.63 11.77 8.82
N GLU A 230 -0.57 11.65 9.62
CA GLU A 230 -0.51 12.23 10.96
C GLU A 230 -0.61 13.76 10.92
N GLU A 231 0.12 14.41 10.02
CA GLU A 231 0.04 15.86 9.82
C GLU A 231 -1.38 16.28 9.40
N ALA A 232 -2.00 15.55 8.48
CA ALA A 232 -3.38 15.82 8.09
C ALA A 232 -4.37 15.64 9.24
N MET A 233 -4.17 14.63 10.11
CA MET A 233 -4.98 14.44 11.31
C MET A 233 -4.82 15.60 12.30
N ARG A 234 -3.59 16.01 12.62
CA ARG A 234 -3.31 17.14 13.50
C ARG A 234 -3.92 18.44 12.98
N LYS A 235 -3.79 18.72 11.67
CA LYS A 235 -4.42 19.87 11.01
C LYS A 235 -5.95 19.78 11.11
N SER A 236 -6.53 18.60 10.88
CA SER A 236 -7.97 18.39 11.00
C SER A 236 -8.50 18.64 12.41
N GLU A 237 -7.82 18.13 13.44
CA GLU A 237 -8.19 18.32 14.84
C GLU A 237 -8.09 19.80 15.26
N ALA A 238 -7.01 20.48 14.86
CA ALA A 238 -6.82 21.90 15.11
C ALA A 238 -7.93 22.75 14.48
N LEU A 239 -8.28 22.46 13.22
CA LEU A 239 -9.36 23.18 12.53
C LEU A 239 -10.73 22.88 13.13
N GLN A 240 -11.00 21.65 13.60
CA GLN A 240 -12.25 21.32 14.30
C GLN A 240 -12.39 22.09 15.60
N LEU A 241 -11.29 22.21 16.36
CA LEU A 241 -11.27 23.01 17.59
C LEU A 241 -11.51 24.49 17.27
N GLN A 242 -10.80 25.01 16.28
CA GLN A 242 -10.94 26.40 15.83
C GLN A 242 -12.38 26.71 15.43
N VAL A 243 -13.05 25.86 14.63
CA VAL A 243 -14.46 26.04 14.23
C VAL A 243 -15.39 26.08 15.43
N LYS A 244 -15.16 25.23 16.45
CA LYS A 244 -15.99 25.24 17.68
C LYS A 244 -15.87 26.54 18.47
N GLU A 245 -14.67 27.11 18.50
CA GLU A 245 -14.36 28.33 19.28
C GLU A 245 -14.70 29.63 18.53
N VAL A 246 -15.02 29.57 17.24
CA VAL A 246 -15.40 30.75 16.42
C VAL A 246 -16.57 31.49 17.05
N LYS A 247 -16.42 32.81 17.15
CA LYS A 247 -17.45 33.74 17.66
C LYS A 247 -17.90 34.75 16.61
N GLU A 248 -17.03 35.05 15.64
CA GLU A 248 -17.29 36.03 14.59
C GLU A 248 -17.20 35.40 13.20
N VAL A 249 -17.92 35.96 12.24
CA VAL A 249 -17.99 35.41 10.87
C VAL A 249 -16.61 35.42 10.17
N ASP A 250 -15.80 36.42 10.45
CA ASP A 250 -14.46 36.55 9.87
C ASP A 250 -13.53 35.43 10.32
N ASP A 251 -13.61 35.00 11.59
CA ASP A 251 -12.86 33.87 12.09
C ASP A 251 -13.25 32.57 11.37
N LEU A 252 -14.55 32.40 11.06
CA LEU A 252 -15.00 31.23 10.30
C LEU A 252 -14.45 31.26 8.87
N ASN A 253 -14.42 32.43 8.26
CA ASN A 253 -13.87 32.60 6.90
C ASN A 253 -12.38 32.31 6.83
N MET A 254 -11.61 32.51 7.91
CA MET A 254 -10.18 32.15 7.98
C MET A 254 -9.94 30.63 7.94
N VAL A 255 -10.92 29.82 8.36
CA VAL A 255 -10.80 28.35 8.30
C VAL A 255 -10.95 27.80 6.90
N ILE A 256 -11.73 28.46 6.02
CA ILE A 256 -12.08 27.93 4.69
C ILE A 256 -10.87 27.64 3.79
N PRO A 257 -9.86 28.50 3.64
CA PRO A 257 -8.67 28.22 2.85
C PRO A 257 -7.91 27.01 3.33
N ALA A 258 -7.76 26.83 4.66
CA ALA A 258 -7.04 25.71 5.24
C ALA A 258 -7.67 24.34 4.98
N LEU A 259 -8.98 24.31 4.70
CA LEU A 259 -9.67 23.08 4.30
C LEU A 259 -9.16 22.50 2.98
N GLN A 260 -8.59 23.34 2.10
CA GLN A 260 -8.10 22.88 0.79
C GLN A 260 -6.90 21.92 0.92
N GLU A 261 -6.14 22.03 2.00
CA GLU A 261 -4.95 21.20 2.26
C GLU A 261 -5.28 19.81 2.82
N LEU A 262 -6.53 19.57 3.22
CA LEU A 262 -6.94 18.31 3.85
C LEU A 262 -7.40 17.26 2.84
N PRO A 263 -7.17 15.96 3.13
CA PRO A 263 -7.77 14.86 2.40
C PRO A 263 -9.31 14.95 2.38
N LYS A 264 -9.93 14.50 1.27
CA LYS A 264 -11.36 14.66 1.01
C LYS A 264 -12.26 14.26 2.18
N GLY A 265 -12.03 13.08 2.80
CA GLY A 265 -12.88 12.60 3.90
C GLY A 265 -12.81 13.47 5.16
N MET A 266 -11.61 13.99 5.51
CA MET A 266 -11.43 14.90 6.66
C MET A 266 -12.02 16.27 6.37
N LYS A 267 -11.88 16.78 5.14
CA LYS A 267 -12.47 18.02 4.67
C LYS A 267 -13.99 18.00 4.79
N GLU A 268 -14.66 16.93 4.35
CA GLU A 268 -16.13 16.81 4.42
C GLU A 268 -16.66 16.88 5.86
N ALA A 269 -15.97 16.27 6.82
CA ALA A 269 -16.33 16.31 8.22
C ALA A 269 -16.28 17.73 8.79
N ILE A 270 -15.24 18.52 8.45
CA ILE A 270 -15.11 19.91 8.93
C ILE A 270 -16.08 20.84 8.23
N ILE A 271 -16.33 20.66 6.93
CA ILE A 271 -17.35 21.44 6.20
C ILE A 271 -18.72 21.30 6.87
N LYS A 272 -19.05 20.09 7.35
CA LYS A 272 -20.30 19.88 8.09
C LYS A 272 -20.33 20.71 9.38
N LEU A 273 -19.24 20.72 10.16
CA LEU A 273 -19.12 21.52 11.39
C LEU A 273 -19.20 23.03 11.09
N VAL A 274 -18.54 23.48 10.04
CA VAL A 274 -18.62 24.88 9.56
C VAL A 274 -20.06 25.26 9.23
N GLY A 275 -20.79 24.40 8.52
CA GLY A 275 -22.20 24.62 8.21
C GLY A 275 -23.11 24.65 9.43
N GLU A 276 -22.87 23.76 10.42
CA GLU A 276 -23.59 23.75 11.70
C GLU A 276 -23.33 25.05 12.47
N LYS A 277 -22.05 25.47 12.58
CA LYS A 277 -21.66 26.71 13.25
C LYS A 277 -22.24 27.96 12.59
N ALA A 278 -22.21 28.03 11.26
CA ALA A 278 -22.81 29.12 10.50
C ALA A 278 -24.31 29.20 10.75
N LYS A 279 -25.01 28.06 10.78
CA LYS A 279 -26.45 28.00 11.06
C LYS A 279 -26.79 28.43 12.49
N GLU A 280 -26.01 28.02 13.49
CA GLU A 280 -26.17 28.45 14.90
C GLU A 280 -26.09 29.95 15.05
N ASN A 281 -25.23 30.62 14.28
CA ASN A 281 -25.01 32.07 14.37
C ASN A 281 -25.82 32.88 13.30
N GLY A 282 -26.60 32.21 12.46
CA GLY A 282 -27.38 32.83 11.43
C GLY A 282 -26.58 33.38 10.23
N TRP A 283 -25.32 32.98 10.08
CA TRP A 283 -24.47 33.43 8.97
C TRP A 283 -24.89 32.80 7.65
N ILE A 284 -24.78 33.56 6.55
CA ILE A 284 -25.26 33.18 5.20
C ILE A 284 -24.05 33.01 4.28
N TRP A 285 -24.05 31.92 3.52
CA TRP A 285 -22.98 31.64 2.54
C TRP A 285 -23.15 32.51 1.28
N ASN A 286 -22.17 33.37 0.99
CA ASN A 286 -22.04 34.10 -0.27
C ASN A 286 -21.25 33.26 -1.30
N LYS A 287 -21.97 32.82 -2.35
CA LYS A 287 -21.36 31.98 -3.40
C LYS A 287 -20.37 32.74 -4.29
N ALA A 288 -20.55 34.06 -4.44
CA ALA A 288 -19.71 34.87 -5.32
C ALA A 288 -18.34 35.11 -4.69
N GLU A 289 -18.29 35.36 -3.38
CA GLU A 289 -17.08 35.65 -2.63
C GLU A 289 -16.50 34.41 -1.92
N GLN A 290 -17.24 33.31 -1.90
CA GLN A 290 -16.87 32.06 -1.20
C GLN A 290 -16.62 32.31 0.32
N THR A 291 -17.43 33.13 0.95
CA THR A 291 -17.33 33.49 2.36
C THR A 291 -18.70 33.44 3.03
N PHE A 292 -18.71 33.36 4.35
CA PHE A 292 -19.89 33.58 5.16
C PHE A 292 -20.04 35.06 5.50
N GLU A 293 -21.29 35.55 5.57
CA GLU A 293 -21.65 36.93 5.89
C GLU A 293 -22.67 36.96 7.02
N ASN A 294 -22.69 38.07 7.76
CA ASN A 294 -23.73 38.34 8.74
C ASN A 294 -25.08 38.55 8.02
N PRO A 295 -26.20 38.13 8.61
CA PRO A 295 -27.50 38.36 8.03
C PRO A 295 -27.76 39.87 7.89
N VAL A 296 -28.17 40.30 6.71
CA VAL A 296 -28.54 41.67 6.48
C VAL A 296 -29.82 41.97 7.30
N PRO A 297 -29.81 42.96 8.21
CA PRO A 297 -31.02 43.29 8.96
C PRO A 297 -32.14 43.66 8.00
N PRO A 298 -33.39 43.26 8.27
CA PRO A 298 -34.52 43.56 7.40
C PRO A 298 -34.64 45.09 7.23
N LYS A 299 -34.72 45.54 5.98
CA LYS A 299 -34.99 46.96 5.68
C LYS A 299 -36.28 47.35 6.38
N VAL A 300 -36.20 48.25 7.35
CA VAL A 300 -37.37 48.88 7.97
C VAL A 300 -38.05 49.67 6.87
N GLU A 301 -39.17 49.17 6.34
CA GLU A 301 -40.05 49.95 5.50
C GLU A 301 -40.55 51.12 6.31
N LYS A 302 -40.13 52.34 5.94
CA LYS A 302 -40.71 53.57 6.48
C LYS A 302 -42.18 53.57 6.11
N GLU A 303 -43.07 53.44 7.10
CA GLU A 303 -44.51 53.66 6.95
C GLU A 303 -44.73 54.97 6.24
N LYS A 304 -45.35 54.92 5.08
CA LYS A 304 -45.91 56.10 4.44
C LYS A 304 -47.09 56.59 5.30
N THR A 305 -46.86 57.63 6.09
CA THR A 305 -47.92 58.40 6.72
C THR A 305 -48.81 58.93 5.66
N LYS A 306 -50.01 58.36 5.56
CA LYS A 306 -51.11 58.93 4.81
C LYS A 306 -51.55 60.20 5.52
N ASN A 307 -51.16 61.35 4.99
CA ASN A 307 -51.74 62.62 5.37
C ASN A 307 -53.14 62.78 4.67
N SER A 308 -54.21 62.41 5.36
CA SER A 308 -55.54 62.70 5.00
C SER A 308 -55.98 64.00 5.75
N GLY A 309 -55.97 65.08 5.10
CA GLY A 309 -56.43 66.36 5.61
C GLY A 309 -57.04 67.16 4.52
N LYS A 310 -58.30 66.85 4.11
CA LYS A 310 -59.18 67.81 3.52
C LYS A 310 -59.78 68.68 4.62
N LEU A 311 -59.59 69.95 4.53
CA LEU A 311 -60.43 70.93 5.12
C LEU A 311 -60.74 71.96 4.05
N GLU A 312 -62.02 71.91 3.56
CA GLU A 312 -62.66 72.97 2.89
C GLU A 312 -63.26 73.91 3.91
N PHE A 313 -63.10 75.24 3.76
CA PHE A 313 -64.01 76.27 4.19
C PHE A 313 -63.94 77.45 3.23
N ASN A 314 -65.12 77.73 2.62
CA ASN A 314 -65.67 78.95 2.00
C ASN A 314 -64.79 79.91 1.22
#